data_cbdbc9ed1aae824cdeeaefba21d137c5
#
_entry.id   cbdbc9ed1aae824cdeeaefba21d137c5
#
_cell.length_a   1.000
_cell.length_b   1.000
_cell.length_c   1.000
_cell.angle_alpha   90.00
_cell.angle_beta   90.00
_cell.angle_gamma   90.00
#
_symmetry.space_group_name_H-M   'P 1'
#
loop_
_entity.id
_entity.type
_entity.pdbx_description
1 polymer ?
#
loop_
_entity_poly.entity_id
_entity_poly.type
_entity_poly.pdbx_seq_one_letter_code
_entity_poly.pdbx_strand_id
1 'polypeptide(L)'
;VRASGRIELAEKCYKFWLATSVVCTASWVSEARTPSILLLTTADRLLGGAWPQKQELFTKGAAAMIQLKSGISPASLKTTGKSSHRRKRSTTKSKRGGLQFERVFSDAKVAPFDQIEWEQRTAEITDDSGKVIFKQEEIEVPKSWTALATKIAVSKYFYGDIANGTDPKKGGRETSVRQLVHRVTRTITDWGIDDGYFADAEAAKIFYDELTWLCVNQHGAFNSPVWFNVGLYHEYGIGKNAGAGNYFFNRDTGKSERATSQYEYPQGSACFIQSVDDTMEDIMRLATSEAMLFKYGSGTGSDLSSLRSTREKLSGGGKPSGPLSFLKVYDQVANVVKSGGKTRRAAKMNTLKDWHPDIEEFIDAKQKEEKKAWALIQQGYDGSYNGDAYGSVMYQNENLSVRVSDEFMNAALEGREWWTKRVRNGERCERKDARTLLRKIAEGTHICGDPGMQFDTTIHKWHTCKGTDRQNSTNPCSEYLFLDNTACNLASLNLMKFKNEDGAFDVERFKAAVRIYITAQEILVDHASYPTPEIAENSHIFRTLGLGYANLGSLVMSYGYGYDSVEGRALCGAITSIMTGEAYEQSAVIARDIGPFAGYRDSRAAGVATPKA
;
A
#
# COMPACT_ATOMS: atom_id res chain seq x y z
N VAL A 1 11.65 38.28 13.56
CA VAL A 1 10.31 38.24 12.94
C VAL A 1 10.23 37.15 11.84
N ARG A 2 11.36 36.72 11.22
CA ARG A 2 11.35 35.66 10.18
C ARG A 2 11.48 34.23 10.71
N ALA A 3 11.84 34.01 11.96
CA ALA A 3 11.99 32.68 12.57
C ALA A 3 10.67 32.13 13.14
N SER A 4 9.77 32.98 13.63
CA SER A 4 8.49 32.55 14.20
C SER A 4 7.49 32.00 13.18
N GLY A 5 7.48 32.53 11.95
CA GLY A 5 6.60 32.05 10.89
C GLY A 5 6.92 30.64 10.34
N ARG A 6 8.19 30.19 10.47
CA ARG A 6 8.59 28.84 9.99
C ARG A 6 8.27 27.74 10.99
N ILE A 7 8.29 28.04 12.28
CA ILE A 7 7.87 27.08 13.32
C ILE A 7 6.35 26.88 13.25
N GLU A 8 5.59 27.95 12.98
CA GLU A 8 4.15 27.88 12.79
C GLU A 8 3.73 27.08 11.56
N LEU A 9 4.54 27.10 10.48
CA LEU A 9 4.30 26.30 9.28
C LEU A 9 4.56 24.80 9.55
N ALA A 10 5.63 24.47 10.26
CA ALA A 10 5.93 23.09 10.64
C ALA A 10 4.87 22.53 11.60
N GLU A 11 4.37 23.35 12.51
CA GLU A 11 3.28 22.99 13.42
C GLU A 11 1.94 22.84 12.69
N LYS A 12 1.67 23.65 11.67
CA LYS A 12 0.51 23.50 10.79
C LYS A 12 0.61 22.26 9.90
N CYS A 13 1.79 21.93 9.36
CA CYS A 13 2.04 20.71 8.62
C CYS A 13 1.91 19.45 9.51
N TYR A 14 2.37 19.51 10.76
CA TYR A 14 2.21 18.44 11.74
C TYR A 14 0.72 18.22 12.09
N LYS A 15 -0.03 19.29 12.34
CA LYS A 15 -1.48 19.23 12.62
C LYS A 15 -2.27 18.75 11.39
N PHE A 16 -1.84 19.09 10.19
CA PHE A 16 -2.44 18.63 8.93
C PHE A 16 -2.18 17.14 8.69
N TRP A 17 -0.95 16.68 8.91
CA TRP A 17 -0.58 15.26 8.76
C TRP A 17 -1.28 14.38 9.81
N LEU A 18 -1.38 14.82 11.07
CA LEU A 18 -2.17 14.15 12.10
C LEU A 18 -3.65 14.04 11.72
N ALA A 19 -4.24 15.07 11.14
CA ALA A 19 -5.64 15.05 10.71
C ALA A 19 -5.87 14.07 9.55
N THR A 20 -4.94 13.98 8.58
CA THR A 20 -5.03 13.05 7.45
C THR A 20 -4.72 11.60 7.84
N SER A 21 -3.81 11.37 8.78
CA SER A 21 -3.52 10.03 9.31
C SER A 21 -4.63 9.47 10.19
N VAL A 22 -5.34 10.33 10.91
CA VAL A 22 -6.51 9.94 11.75
C VAL A 22 -7.68 9.45 10.89
N VAL A 23 -7.82 9.94 9.66
CA VAL A 23 -8.90 9.52 8.76
C VAL A 23 -8.70 8.10 8.22
N CYS A 24 -7.45 7.62 8.09
CA CYS A 24 -7.18 6.24 7.64
C CYS A 24 -7.53 5.14 8.66
N THR A 25 -7.92 5.48 9.90
CA THR A 25 -8.12 4.51 10.98
C THR A 25 -9.39 4.73 11.80
N ALA A 26 -10.38 5.43 11.25
CA ALA A 26 -11.66 5.70 11.93
C ALA A 26 -12.60 4.48 12.04
N SER A 27 -12.09 3.30 12.43
CA SER A 27 -12.90 2.11 12.73
C SER A 27 -13.22 1.94 14.21
N TRP A 28 -13.32 3.05 14.96
CA TRP A 28 -13.57 3.01 16.41
C TRP A 28 -14.76 3.84 16.84
N VAL A 29 -15.98 3.38 16.60
CA VAL A 29 -17.14 3.80 17.42
C VAL A 29 -18.21 2.70 17.42
N SER A 30 -18.22 1.86 18.44
CA SER A 30 -19.33 0.93 18.70
C SER A 30 -20.29 1.38 19.81
N GLU A 31 -20.10 2.57 20.40
CA GLU A 31 -20.97 3.05 21.50
C GLU A 31 -21.50 4.48 21.38
N ALA A 32 -21.18 5.24 20.34
CA ALA A 32 -21.75 6.57 20.13
C ALA A 32 -22.73 6.58 18.94
N ARG A 33 -23.96 6.98 19.21
CA ARG A 33 -25.10 6.93 18.28
C ARG A 33 -25.00 7.80 17.01
N THR A 34 -23.87 8.45 16.73
CA THR A 34 -23.59 9.08 15.42
C THR A 34 -22.10 9.36 15.27
N PRO A 35 -21.43 8.92 14.18
CA PRO A 35 -20.00 9.21 13.93
C PRO A 35 -19.66 10.70 13.83
N SER A 36 -20.64 11.52 13.45
CA SER A 36 -20.48 12.96 13.25
C SER A 36 -20.20 13.75 14.53
N ILE A 37 -20.70 13.29 15.68
CA ILE A 37 -20.53 14.00 16.96
C ILE A 37 -19.14 13.77 17.54
N LEU A 38 -18.54 12.61 17.34
CA LEU A 38 -17.21 12.28 17.86
C LEU A 38 -16.08 13.01 17.10
N LEU A 39 -16.25 13.20 15.78
CA LEU A 39 -15.33 14.02 14.97
C LEU A 39 -15.33 15.49 15.40
N LEU A 40 -16.50 16.04 15.74
CA LEU A 40 -16.63 17.42 16.23
C LEU A 40 -16.01 17.60 17.63
N THR A 41 -16.20 16.66 18.55
CA THR A 41 -15.65 16.76 19.92
C THR A 41 -14.13 16.56 19.98
N THR A 42 -13.56 15.81 19.04
CA THR A 42 -12.10 15.62 18.95
C THR A 42 -11.42 16.83 18.28
N ALA A 43 -12.06 17.45 17.31
CA ALA A 43 -11.59 18.67 16.68
C ALA A 43 -11.62 19.87 17.67
N ASP A 44 -12.66 19.99 18.49
CA ASP A 44 -12.76 21.03 19.51
C ASP A 44 -11.67 20.93 20.60
N ARG A 45 -11.29 19.72 20.99
CA ARG A 45 -10.21 19.50 21.97
C ARG A 45 -8.82 19.79 21.42
N LEU A 46 -8.63 19.66 20.10
CA LEU A 46 -7.33 19.85 19.44
C LEU A 46 -7.09 21.30 18.99
N LEU A 47 -8.15 22.10 18.78
CA LEU A 47 -8.06 23.42 18.16
C LEU A 47 -8.28 24.60 19.13
N GLY A 48 -8.37 24.38 20.46
CA GLY A 48 -8.35 25.42 21.52
C GLY A 48 -9.14 26.68 21.20
N GLY A 49 -10.41 26.65 21.52
CA GLY A 49 -11.28 27.79 21.83
C GLY A 49 -11.14 29.07 21.03
N ALA A 50 -11.91 29.24 19.96
CA ALA A 50 -12.57 30.48 19.50
C ALA A 50 -13.37 30.23 18.19
N TRP A 51 -14.54 29.60 18.28
CA TRP A 51 -15.35 29.35 17.06
C TRP A 51 -16.88 29.41 17.31
N PRO A 52 -17.49 30.54 17.62
CA PRO A 52 -18.97 30.60 17.69
C PRO A 52 -19.67 30.78 16.32
N GLN A 53 -19.01 31.34 15.30
CA GLN A 53 -19.73 31.77 14.08
C GLN A 53 -19.67 30.78 12.89
N LYS A 54 -18.90 29.70 12.97
CA LYS A 54 -18.79 28.72 11.87
C LYS A 54 -19.53 27.39 12.09
N GLN A 55 -20.07 27.15 13.28
CA GLN A 55 -20.87 25.97 13.60
C GLN A 55 -22.19 25.89 12.81
N GLU A 56 -22.80 27.03 12.46
CA GLU A 56 -24.06 27.05 11.72
C GLU A 56 -23.94 26.57 10.26
N LEU A 57 -22.80 26.76 9.61
CA LEU A 57 -22.55 26.31 8.25
C LEU A 57 -22.30 24.79 8.17
N PHE A 58 -21.61 24.24 9.19
CA PHE A 58 -21.36 22.79 9.28
C PHE A 58 -22.63 21.99 9.55
N THR A 59 -23.50 22.51 10.43
CA THR A 59 -24.78 21.87 10.75
C THR A 59 -25.77 21.93 9.59
N LYS A 60 -25.75 22.99 8.77
CA LYS A 60 -26.61 23.09 7.59
C LYS A 60 -26.19 22.14 6.46
N GLY A 61 -24.88 21.91 6.25
CA GLY A 61 -24.37 20.93 5.29
C GLY A 61 -24.66 19.49 5.69
N ALA A 62 -24.46 19.15 6.97
CA ALA A 62 -24.76 17.82 7.52
C ALA A 62 -26.28 17.54 7.58
N ALA A 63 -27.09 18.55 7.90
CA ALA A 63 -28.55 18.41 7.93
C ALA A 63 -29.16 18.18 6.54
N ALA A 64 -28.62 18.78 5.48
CA ALA A 64 -29.07 18.52 4.11
C ALA A 64 -28.75 17.09 3.65
N MET A 65 -27.69 16.46 4.14
CA MET A 65 -27.39 15.04 3.87
C MET A 65 -28.25 14.06 4.68
N ILE A 66 -28.72 14.46 5.87
CA ILE A 66 -29.51 13.61 6.78
C ILE A 66 -31.00 13.60 6.42
N GLN A 67 -31.54 14.64 5.80
CA GLN A 67 -32.95 14.70 5.41
C GLN A 67 -33.36 13.74 4.27
N LEU A 68 -32.41 13.07 3.63
CA LEU A 68 -32.69 12.08 2.58
C LEU A 68 -32.92 10.64 3.09
N LYS A 69 -32.84 10.36 4.40
CA LYS A 69 -33.00 8.99 4.95
C LYS A 69 -33.78 8.89 6.26
N SER A 70 -34.96 9.49 6.38
CA SER A 70 -35.84 9.19 7.52
C SER A 70 -37.14 8.50 7.10
N GLY A 71 -37.08 7.19 7.03
CA GLY A 71 -38.23 6.33 6.71
C GLY A 71 -38.13 4.93 7.30
N ILE A 72 -37.74 4.76 8.58
CA ILE A 72 -37.90 3.49 9.30
C ILE A 72 -38.20 3.77 10.78
N SER A 73 -39.35 3.29 11.24
CA SER A 73 -39.85 3.37 12.61
C SER A 73 -39.31 2.22 13.48
N PRO A 74 -39.00 2.44 14.76
CA PRO A 74 -38.43 1.39 15.62
C PRO A 74 -39.54 0.53 16.28
N ALA A 75 -39.46 -0.78 16.11
CA ALA A 75 -40.22 -1.75 16.87
C ALA A 75 -39.36 -2.46 17.93
N SER A 76 -39.88 -2.43 19.13
CA SER A 76 -39.51 -2.95 20.44
C SER A 76 -38.66 -4.23 20.52
N LEU A 77 -37.56 -4.15 21.31
CA LEU A 77 -36.82 -5.30 21.87
C LEU A 77 -37.28 -5.57 23.31
N LYS A 78 -37.81 -6.75 23.57
CA LYS A 78 -38.02 -7.29 24.92
C LYS A 78 -36.86 -8.22 25.30
N THR A 79 -36.30 -7.97 26.47
CA THR A 79 -35.30 -8.81 27.13
C THR A 79 -35.96 -9.96 27.89
N THR A 80 -35.44 -11.19 27.79
CA THR A 80 -35.62 -12.25 28.78
C THR A 80 -34.35 -13.07 28.97
N GLY A 81 -34.18 -13.52 30.21
CA GLY A 81 -32.96 -13.91 30.86
C GLY A 81 -32.47 -15.34 30.67
N LYS A 82 -31.36 -15.53 31.31
CA LYS A 82 -30.48 -16.65 31.59
C LYS A 82 -31.04 -18.09 31.56
N SER A 83 -30.28 -18.99 30.91
CA SER A 83 -30.09 -20.35 31.41
C SER A 83 -28.82 -20.99 30.81
N SER A 84 -27.98 -21.54 31.68
CA SER A 84 -26.74 -22.24 31.39
C SER A 84 -27.02 -23.70 31.00
N HIS A 85 -26.64 -24.13 29.81
CA HIS A 85 -26.47 -25.55 29.50
C HIS A 85 -25.26 -25.77 28.60
N ARG A 86 -24.32 -26.53 29.16
CA ARG A 86 -23.09 -27.03 28.52
C ARG A 86 -23.45 -28.04 27.44
N ARG A 87 -23.45 -27.63 26.16
CA ARG A 87 -23.69 -28.53 25.02
C ARG A 87 -22.34 -29.04 24.48
N LYS A 88 -22.22 -30.36 24.38
CA LYS A 88 -21.15 -31.08 23.67
C LYS A 88 -21.07 -30.59 22.22
N ARG A 89 -19.87 -30.25 21.78
CA ARG A 89 -19.57 -29.75 20.43
C ARG A 89 -19.69 -30.90 19.43
N SER A 90 -20.77 -30.94 18.69
CA SER A 90 -20.92 -31.72 17.46
C SER A 90 -20.17 -31.00 16.35
N THR A 91 -19.22 -31.67 15.71
CA THR A 91 -18.51 -31.18 14.52
C THR A 91 -19.36 -31.40 13.27
N THR A 92 -20.42 -30.63 13.11
CA THR A 92 -21.06 -30.45 11.80
C THR A 92 -20.48 -29.18 11.18
N LYS A 93 -19.71 -29.33 10.09
CA LYS A 93 -19.35 -28.20 9.21
C LYS A 93 -20.67 -27.56 8.76
N SER A 94 -21.00 -26.41 9.33
CA SER A 94 -22.05 -25.53 8.79
C SER A 94 -21.63 -25.18 7.36
N LYS A 95 -22.47 -25.47 6.36
CA LYS A 95 -22.31 -24.91 5.01
C LYS A 95 -22.46 -23.40 5.15
N ARG A 96 -21.37 -22.66 5.07
CA ARG A 96 -21.38 -21.21 4.96
C ARG A 96 -21.93 -20.85 3.58
N GLY A 97 -22.69 -19.75 3.48
CA GLY A 97 -23.49 -19.46 2.29
C GLY A 97 -22.70 -18.95 1.07
N GLY A 98 -21.44 -18.54 1.23
CA GLY A 98 -20.68 -17.87 0.19
C GLY A 98 -21.15 -16.43 -0.07
N LEU A 99 -20.35 -15.66 -0.82
CA LEU A 99 -20.62 -14.25 -1.13
C LEU A 99 -21.63 -14.11 -2.27
N GLN A 100 -22.50 -13.12 -2.15
CA GLN A 100 -23.42 -12.66 -3.20
C GLN A 100 -23.01 -11.25 -3.64
N PHE A 101 -23.20 -10.96 -4.92
CA PHE A 101 -22.91 -9.65 -5.52
C PHE A 101 -24.12 -9.14 -6.29
N GLU A 102 -24.31 -7.82 -6.26
CA GLU A 102 -25.27 -7.12 -7.08
C GLU A 102 -24.59 -6.56 -8.34
N ARG A 103 -25.31 -6.57 -9.47
CA ARG A 103 -24.86 -5.87 -10.68
C ARG A 103 -25.10 -4.38 -10.53
N VAL A 104 -24.03 -3.61 -10.64
CA VAL A 104 -24.06 -2.14 -10.51
C VAL A 104 -23.47 -1.47 -11.75
N PHE A 105 -22.51 -2.12 -12.39
CA PHE A 105 -21.74 -1.56 -13.50
C PHE A 105 -22.04 -2.25 -14.82
N SER A 106 -22.12 -3.57 -14.84
CA SER A 106 -22.26 -4.38 -16.05
C SER A 106 -23.70 -4.71 -16.38
N ASP A 107 -24.02 -4.89 -17.65
CA ASP A 107 -25.31 -5.43 -18.12
C ASP A 107 -25.32 -6.96 -17.98
N ALA A 108 -26.45 -7.52 -17.53
CA ALA A 108 -26.60 -8.97 -17.37
C ALA A 108 -26.67 -9.74 -18.71
N LYS A 109 -27.07 -9.07 -19.79
CA LYS A 109 -27.34 -9.67 -21.10
C LYS A 109 -26.18 -9.54 -22.09
N VAL A 110 -25.22 -8.65 -21.81
CA VAL A 110 -24.09 -8.33 -22.68
C VAL A 110 -22.79 -8.61 -21.95
N ALA A 111 -21.85 -9.32 -22.56
CA ALA A 111 -20.56 -9.57 -21.94
C ALA A 111 -19.81 -8.25 -21.68
N PRO A 112 -19.05 -8.12 -20.58
CA PRO A 112 -18.47 -6.84 -20.17
C PRO A 112 -17.56 -6.19 -21.22
N PHE A 113 -16.89 -7.00 -22.05
CA PHE A 113 -16.08 -6.48 -23.16
C PHE A 113 -16.90 -6.00 -24.35
N ASP A 114 -18.13 -6.48 -24.51
CA ASP A 114 -18.99 -6.11 -25.64
C ASP A 114 -19.87 -4.87 -25.31
N GLN A 115 -19.76 -4.36 -24.08
CA GLN A 115 -20.39 -3.11 -23.64
C GLN A 115 -19.58 -1.86 -23.98
N ILE A 116 -18.45 -2.01 -24.66
CA ILE A 116 -17.50 -0.93 -24.95
C ILE A 116 -17.17 -0.89 -26.44
N GLU A 117 -16.93 0.30 -26.95
CA GLU A 117 -16.39 0.48 -28.29
C GLU A 117 -14.87 0.27 -28.29
N TRP A 118 -14.39 -0.52 -29.26
CA TRP A 118 -12.98 -0.83 -29.45
C TRP A 118 -12.45 -0.18 -30.72
N GLU A 119 -11.17 0.16 -30.74
CA GLU A 119 -10.46 0.62 -31.93
C GLU A 119 -9.03 0.08 -31.98
N GLN A 120 -8.44 0.12 -33.18
CA GLN A 120 -7.04 -0.23 -33.39
C GLN A 120 -6.17 1.01 -33.25
N ARG A 121 -5.06 0.88 -32.51
CA ARG A 121 -4.07 1.94 -32.31
C ARG A 121 -2.64 1.45 -32.47
N THR A 122 -1.73 2.40 -32.70
CA THR A 122 -0.28 2.22 -32.58
C THR A 122 0.21 2.82 -31.27
N ALA A 123 1.01 2.06 -30.52
CA ALA A 123 1.75 2.57 -29.35
C ALA A 123 3.22 2.73 -29.71
N GLU A 124 3.75 3.96 -29.57
CA GLU A 124 5.14 4.27 -29.88
C GLU A 124 5.76 5.10 -28.75
N ILE A 125 6.98 4.75 -28.37
CA ILE A 125 7.79 5.48 -27.39
C ILE A 125 9.11 5.87 -28.07
N THR A 126 9.46 7.14 -27.98
CA THR A 126 10.72 7.69 -28.47
C THR A 126 11.59 8.11 -27.28
N ASP A 127 12.90 8.11 -27.45
CA ASP A 127 13.84 8.79 -26.55
C ASP A 127 13.86 10.31 -26.81
N ASP A 128 14.66 11.03 -26.03
CA ASP A 128 14.79 12.48 -26.10
C ASP A 128 15.39 12.96 -27.45
N SER A 129 16.05 12.07 -28.20
CA SER A 129 16.58 12.33 -29.55
C SER A 129 15.52 12.11 -30.65
N GLY A 130 14.33 11.62 -30.30
CA GLY A 130 13.28 11.25 -31.25
C GLY A 130 13.42 9.85 -31.86
N LYS A 131 14.41 9.06 -31.42
CA LYS A 131 14.59 7.68 -31.87
C LYS A 131 13.54 6.78 -31.23
N VAL A 132 12.87 5.98 -32.05
CA VAL A 132 11.88 5.00 -31.59
C VAL A 132 12.57 3.89 -30.79
N ILE A 133 12.22 3.73 -29.51
CA ILE A 133 12.72 2.69 -28.61
C ILE A 133 11.70 1.56 -28.39
N PHE A 134 10.43 1.81 -28.67
CA PHE A 134 9.36 0.82 -28.65
C PHE A 134 8.27 1.19 -29.64
N LYS A 135 7.79 0.22 -30.42
CA LYS A 135 6.64 0.37 -31.31
C LYS A 135 5.85 -0.93 -31.38
N GLN A 136 4.54 -0.83 -31.27
CA GLN A 136 3.61 -1.92 -31.53
C GLN A 136 2.40 -1.36 -32.27
N GLU A 137 2.05 -1.96 -33.39
CA GLU A 137 0.93 -1.60 -34.25
C GLU A 137 -0.24 -2.55 -34.06
N GLU A 138 -1.40 -2.21 -34.59
CA GLU A 138 -2.63 -3.02 -34.60
C GLU A 138 -3.04 -3.51 -33.19
N ILE A 139 -3.04 -2.58 -32.23
CA ILE A 139 -3.39 -2.86 -30.85
C ILE A 139 -4.87 -2.56 -30.62
N GLU A 140 -5.64 -3.56 -30.22
CA GLU A 140 -7.05 -3.39 -29.83
C GLU A 140 -7.14 -2.74 -28.43
N VAL A 141 -7.73 -1.56 -28.38
CA VAL A 141 -7.93 -0.80 -27.13
C VAL A 141 -9.34 -0.21 -27.05
N PRO A 142 -9.88 0.04 -25.83
CA PRO A 142 -11.12 0.80 -25.71
C PRO A 142 -10.96 2.20 -26.30
N LYS A 143 -11.91 2.62 -27.13
CA LYS A 143 -11.93 3.94 -27.78
C LYS A 143 -11.86 5.10 -26.77
N SER A 144 -12.42 4.90 -25.57
CA SER A 144 -12.42 5.86 -24.48
C SER A 144 -11.06 6.07 -23.80
N TRP A 145 -10.07 5.19 -24.06
CA TRP A 145 -8.75 5.32 -23.44
C TRP A 145 -7.94 6.45 -24.07
N THR A 146 -7.18 7.17 -23.25
CA THR A 146 -6.24 8.18 -23.76
C THR A 146 -5.04 7.53 -24.47
N ALA A 147 -4.39 8.28 -25.37
CA ALA A 147 -3.16 7.83 -26.01
C ALA A 147 -2.07 7.48 -24.98
N LEU A 148 -1.97 8.23 -23.89
CA LEU A 148 -1.02 7.98 -22.79
C LEU A 148 -1.34 6.66 -22.07
N ALA A 149 -2.61 6.41 -21.73
CA ALA A 149 -3.04 5.15 -21.11
C ALA A 149 -2.71 3.95 -22.00
N THR A 150 -2.98 4.06 -23.30
CA THR A 150 -2.63 3.06 -24.30
C THR A 150 -1.12 2.78 -24.31
N LYS A 151 -0.28 3.82 -24.46
CA LYS A 151 1.19 3.69 -24.46
C LYS A 151 1.71 2.97 -23.21
N ILE A 152 1.23 3.36 -22.02
CA ILE A 152 1.64 2.77 -20.75
C ILE A 152 1.20 1.30 -20.66
N ALA A 153 -0.07 1.00 -20.91
CA ALA A 153 -0.58 -0.36 -20.82
C ALA A 153 0.19 -1.31 -21.77
N VAL A 154 0.33 -0.91 -23.00
CA VAL A 154 1.02 -1.71 -24.02
C VAL A 154 2.49 -1.88 -23.71
N SER A 155 3.23 -0.80 -23.46
CA SER A 155 4.68 -0.89 -23.26
C SER A 155 5.09 -1.57 -21.96
N LYS A 156 4.28 -1.45 -20.91
CA LYS A 156 4.65 -1.92 -19.56
C LYS A 156 3.98 -3.24 -19.17
N TYR A 157 2.72 -3.46 -19.52
CA TYR A 157 1.91 -4.55 -18.96
C TYR A 157 1.59 -5.69 -19.94
N PHE A 158 1.60 -5.45 -21.25
CA PHE A 158 1.44 -6.54 -22.22
C PHE A 158 2.55 -7.56 -22.07
N TYR A 159 2.16 -8.82 -22.03
CA TYR A 159 3.09 -9.94 -21.95
C TYR A 159 3.63 -10.31 -23.34
N GLY A 160 4.82 -10.93 -23.37
CA GLY A 160 5.42 -11.55 -24.55
C GLY A 160 6.33 -10.63 -25.37
N ASP A 161 6.93 -11.20 -26.39
CA ASP A 161 7.85 -10.51 -27.29
C ASP A 161 7.23 -10.43 -28.70
N ILE A 162 7.29 -9.24 -29.31
CA ILE A 162 6.82 -9.00 -30.70
C ILE A 162 7.56 -9.93 -31.69
N ALA A 163 8.83 -10.21 -31.45
CA ALA A 163 9.62 -11.11 -32.33
C ALA A 163 9.07 -12.54 -32.38
N ASN A 164 8.33 -12.98 -31.36
CA ASN A 164 7.70 -14.30 -31.29
C ASN A 164 6.26 -14.33 -31.86
N GLY A 165 5.81 -13.26 -32.50
CA GLY A 165 4.46 -13.12 -33.04
C GLY A 165 3.42 -12.68 -32.01
N THR A 166 2.14 -13.00 -32.27
CA THR A 166 0.99 -12.48 -31.54
C THR A 166 0.26 -13.53 -30.69
N ASP A 167 0.81 -14.73 -30.53
CA ASP A 167 0.24 -15.80 -29.71
C ASP A 167 0.95 -15.86 -28.33
N PRO A 168 0.35 -15.32 -27.24
CA PRO A 168 0.98 -15.32 -25.92
C PRO A 168 1.31 -16.73 -25.41
N LYS A 169 0.56 -17.77 -25.81
CA LYS A 169 0.81 -19.17 -25.41
C LYS A 169 2.13 -19.71 -25.96
N LYS A 170 2.64 -19.09 -27.00
CA LYS A 170 3.94 -19.40 -27.63
C LYS A 170 5.02 -18.35 -27.30
N GLY A 171 4.77 -17.48 -26.34
CA GLY A 171 5.68 -16.39 -25.96
C GLY A 171 5.57 -15.14 -26.85
N GLY A 172 4.60 -15.11 -27.77
CA GLY A 172 4.28 -13.94 -28.58
C GLY A 172 3.64 -12.83 -27.75
N ARG A 173 3.54 -11.65 -28.35
CA ARG A 173 3.07 -10.43 -27.68
C ARG A 173 1.55 -10.37 -27.62
N GLU A 174 0.99 -9.98 -26.47
CA GLU A 174 -0.41 -9.56 -26.36
C GLU A 174 -0.67 -8.38 -27.33
N THR A 175 -1.85 -8.39 -27.96
CA THR A 175 -2.27 -7.39 -28.96
C THR A 175 -3.53 -6.63 -28.55
N SER A 176 -4.13 -6.99 -27.43
CA SER A 176 -5.39 -6.40 -26.99
C SER A 176 -5.41 -6.15 -25.48
N VAL A 177 -5.94 -5.00 -25.07
CA VAL A 177 -6.29 -4.71 -23.68
C VAL A 177 -7.30 -5.75 -23.15
N ARG A 178 -8.13 -6.32 -24.03
CA ARG A 178 -9.05 -7.42 -23.69
C ARG A 178 -8.27 -8.63 -23.14
N GLN A 179 -7.17 -9.02 -23.78
CA GLN A 179 -6.32 -10.13 -23.31
C GLN A 179 -5.73 -9.82 -21.93
N LEU A 180 -5.17 -8.62 -21.74
CA LEU A 180 -4.58 -8.20 -20.48
C LEU A 180 -5.58 -8.23 -19.32
N VAL A 181 -6.77 -7.64 -19.52
CA VAL A 181 -7.79 -7.57 -18.46
C VAL A 181 -8.38 -8.95 -18.20
N HIS A 182 -8.74 -9.69 -19.26
CA HIS A 182 -9.34 -11.02 -19.14
C HIS A 182 -8.46 -11.99 -18.34
N ARG A 183 -7.16 -12.11 -18.68
CA ARG A 183 -6.30 -13.07 -17.98
C ARG A 183 -6.22 -12.79 -16.47
N VAL A 184 -6.25 -11.53 -16.04
CA VAL A 184 -6.20 -11.17 -14.63
C VAL A 184 -7.53 -11.43 -13.95
N THR A 185 -8.62 -10.87 -14.50
CA THR A 185 -9.94 -10.95 -13.85
C THR A 185 -10.51 -12.37 -13.88
N ARG A 186 -10.28 -13.12 -14.97
CA ARG A 186 -10.69 -14.52 -15.09
C ARG A 186 -9.97 -15.39 -14.07
N THR A 187 -8.64 -15.29 -13.99
CA THR A 187 -7.84 -16.08 -13.05
C THR A 187 -8.26 -15.80 -11.59
N ILE A 188 -8.44 -14.54 -11.20
CA ILE A 188 -8.90 -14.20 -9.84
C ILE A 188 -10.28 -14.80 -9.56
N THR A 189 -11.18 -14.78 -10.56
CA THR A 189 -12.53 -15.35 -10.38
C THR A 189 -12.47 -16.87 -10.26
N ASP A 190 -11.65 -17.56 -11.08
CA ASP A 190 -11.49 -19.00 -11.00
C ASP A 190 -10.93 -19.44 -9.64
N TRP A 191 -9.91 -18.75 -9.14
CA TRP A 191 -9.40 -18.98 -7.80
C TRP A 191 -10.49 -18.78 -6.72
N GLY A 192 -11.34 -17.76 -6.86
CA GLY A 192 -12.46 -17.54 -5.96
C GLY A 192 -13.52 -18.66 -6.03
N ILE A 193 -13.75 -19.26 -7.21
CA ILE A 193 -14.61 -20.43 -7.38
C ILE A 193 -14.01 -21.64 -6.68
N ASP A 194 -12.75 -21.95 -6.95
CA ASP A 194 -12.04 -23.09 -6.38
C ASP A 194 -11.97 -23.04 -4.85
N ASP A 195 -11.83 -21.85 -4.31
CA ASP A 195 -11.77 -21.59 -2.86
C ASP A 195 -13.13 -21.48 -2.19
N GLY A 196 -14.22 -21.48 -2.98
CA GLY A 196 -15.58 -21.41 -2.46
C GLY A 196 -15.98 -20.04 -1.91
N TYR A 197 -15.42 -18.96 -2.47
CA TYR A 197 -15.79 -17.59 -2.09
C TYR A 197 -17.22 -17.24 -2.50
N PHE A 198 -17.72 -17.76 -3.61
CA PHE A 198 -19.03 -17.42 -4.17
C PHE A 198 -20.12 -18.37 -3.73
N ALA A 199 -21.31 -17.86 -3.51
CA ALA A 199 -22.46 -18.66 -3.10
C ALA A 199 -22.88 -19.68 -4.18
N ASP A 200 -22.76 -19.27 -5.44
CA ASP A 200 -23.14 -20.05 -6.62
C ASP A 200 -22.42 -19.54 -7.88
N ALA A 201 -22.65 -20.20 -9.00
CA ALA A 201 -22.05 -19.85 -10.30
C ALA A 201 -22.51 -18.47 -10.82
N GLU A 202 -23.74 -18.02 -10.47
CA GLU A 202 -24.21 -16.70 -10.88
C GLU A 202 -23.50 -15.61 -10.10
N ALA A 203 -23.28 -15.77 -8.79
CA ALA A 203 -22.49 -14.85 -7.98
C ALA A 203 -21.04 -14.72 -8.51
N ALA A 204 -20.42 -15.83 -8.91
CA ALA A 204 -19.10 -15.82 -9.54
C ALA A 204 -19.11 -15.09 -10.90
N LYS A 205 -20.15 -15.31 -11.71
CA LYS A 205 -20.31 -14.63 -12.99
C LYS A 205 -20.50 -13.11 -12.80
N ILE A 206 -21.34 -12.70 -11.85
CA ILE A 206 -21.54 -11.28 -11.54
C ILE A 206 -20.21 -10.65 -11.10
N PHE A 207 -19.48 -11.30 -10.20
CA PHE A 207 -18.17 -10.81 -9.75
C PHE A 207 -17.17 -10.63 -10.91
N TYR A 208 -17.07 -11.61 -11.82
CA TYR A 208 -16.24 -11.51 -13.01
C TYR A 208 -16.64 -10.34 -13.91
N ASP A 209 -17.94 -10.21 -14.20
CA ASP A 209 -18.48 -9.18 -15.09
C ASP A 209 -18.21 -7.77 -14.52
N GLU A 210 -18.50 -7.58 -13.22
CA GLU A 210 -18.30 -6.31 -12.50
C GLU A 210 -16.80 -5.94 -12.42
N LEU A 211 -15.94 -6.88 -12.02
CA LEU A 211 -14.50 -6.63 -11.93
C LEU A 211 -13.89 -6.30 -13.30
N THR A 212 -14.28 -7.04 -14.34
CA THR A 212 -13.82 -6.82 -15.72
C THR A 212 -14.26 -5.45 -16.22
N TRP A 213 -15.53 -5.11 -16.00
CA TRP A 213 -16.08 -3.81 -16.39
C TRP A 213 -15.35 -2.65 -15.71
N LEU A 214 -15.12 -2.76 -14.39
CA LEU A 214 -14.38 -1.76 -13.60
C LEU A 214 -12.96 -1.53 -14.11
N CYS A 215 -12.24 -2.62 -14.45
CA CYS A 215 -10.88 -2.54 -14.97
C CYS A 215 -10.82 -1.89 -16.36
N VAL A 216 -11.65 -2.37 -17.29
CA VAL A 216 -11.58 -1.90 -18.68
C VAL A 216 -12.07 -0.46 -18.85
N ASN A 217 -13.01 -0.01 -18.00
CA ASN A 217 -13.50 1.37 -17.97
C ASN A 217 -12.64 2.29 -17.07
N GLN A 218 -11.52 1.81 -16.56
CA GLN A 218 -10.58 2.59 -15.73
C GLN A 218 -11.22 3.19 -14.46
N HIS A 219 -12.19 2.48 -13.86
CA HIS A 219 -12.74 2.83 -12.55
C HIS A 219 -11.82 2.41 -11.42
N GLY A 220 -11.01 1.39 -11.64
CA GLY A 220 -9.97 0.94 -10.74
C GLY A 220 -8.91 0.10 -11.44
N ALA A 221 -7.79 -0.10 -10.77
CA ALA A 221 -6.69 -0.92 -11.25
C ALA A 221 -5.95 -1.57 -10.09
N PHE A 222 -5.44 -2.78 -10.32
CA PHE A 222 -4.52 -3.44 -9.42
C PHE A 222 -3.11 -2.87 -9.52
N ASN A 223 -2.26 -3.22 -8.56
CA ASN A 223 -0.83 -2.92 -8.60
C ASN A 223 -0.12 -3.60 -9.79
N SER A 224 1.05 -3.08 -10.14
CA SER A 224 1.83 -3.59 -11.28
C SER A 224 2.17 -5.09 -11.21
N PRO A 225 2.56 -5.69 -10.07
CA PRO A 225 2.81 -7.13 -10.00
C PRO A 225 1.63 -8.00 -10.42
N VAL A 226 0.40 -7.62 -10.10
CA VAL A 226 -0.81 -8.32 -10.57
C VAL A 226 -0.88 -8.29 -12.10
N TRP A 227 -0.75 -7.11 -12.71
CA TRP A 227 -0.77 -6.96 -14.17
C TRP A 227 0.40 -7.64 -14.86
N PHE A 228 1.58 -7.74 -14.21
CA PHE A 228 2.74 -8.40 -14.78
C PHE A 228 2.63 -9.93 -14.75
N ASN A 229 2.07 -10.51 -13.68
CA ASN A 229 2.30 -11.90 -13.34
C ASN A 229 1.04 -12.76 -13.34
N VAL A 230 -0.13 -12.21 -12.95
CA VAL A 230 -1.37 -12.99 -12.79
C VAL A 230 -1.94 -13.41 -14.15
N GLY A 231 -2.36 -14.64 -14.24
CA GLY A 231 -2.97 -15.25 -15.44
C GLY A 231 -1.98 -15.79 -16.46
N LEU A 232 -0.69 -15.50 -16.37
CA LEU A 232 0.30 -16.01 -17.34
C LEU A 232 0.38 -17.55 -17.34
N TYR A 233 0.33 -18.17 -16.17
CA TYR A 233 0.30 -19.63 -16.04
C TYR A 233 -1.07 -20.20 -16.40
N HIS A 234 -2.12 -19.63 -15.82
CA HIS A 234 -3.47 -20.19 -15.91
C HIS A 234 -4.07 -20.04 -17.31
N GLU A 235 -3.92 -18.85 -17.93
CA GLU A 235 -4.49 -18.59 -19.27
C GLU A 235 -3.56 -18.98 -20.42
N TYR A 236 -2.23 -18.81 -20.23
CA TYR A 236 -1.27 -19.03 -21.32
C TYR A 236 -0.36 -20.23 -21.11
N GLY A 237 -0.34 -20.85 -19.93
CA GLY A 237 0.53 -21.98 -19.63
C GLY A 237 2.01 -21.62 -19.47
N ILE A 238 2.32 -20.35 -19.28
CA ILE A 238 3.68 -19.86 -19.18
C ILE A 238 4.30 -20.21 -17.82
N GLY A 239 5.56 -20.62 -17.82
CA GLY A 239 6.32 -20.91 -16.60
C GLY A 239 6.16 -22.33 -16.06
N LYS A 240 5.44 -23.22 -16.74
CA LYS A 240 5.21 -24.61 -16.29
C LYS A 240 6.48 -25.41 -16.02
N ASN A 241 7.57 -25.09 -16.70
CA ASN A 241 8.85 -25.81 -16.62
C ASN A 241 9.99 -24.96 -16.02
N ALA A 242 9.68 -23.78 -15.51
CA ALA A 242 10.67 -22.87 -14.95
C ALA A 242 10.52 -22.83 -13.42
N GLY A 243 11.50 -23.34 -12.69
CA GLY A 243 11.52 -23.27 -11.22
C GLY A 243 11.38 -21.84 -10.74
N ALA A 244 10.47 -21.62 -9.81
CA ALA A 244 10.29 -20.34 -9.14
C ALA A 244 11.29 -20.16 -8.03
N GLY A 245 11.76 -19.33 -7.46
CA GLY A 245 12.58 -19.20 -6.25
C GLY A 245 11.73 -18.80 -5.06
N ASN A 246 10.43 -18.58 -5.26
CA ASN A 246 9.49 -18.03 -4.28
C ASN A 246 8.75 -19.12 -3.51
N TYR A 247 8.09 -18.71 -2.43
CA TYR A 247 7.31 -19.56 -1.53
C TYR A 247 5.84 -19.15 -1.57
N PHE A 248 4.95 -20.11 -1.42
CA PHE A 248 3.51 -19.89 -1.23
C PHE A 248 3.05 -20.64 0.01
N PHE A 249 1.92 -20.24 0.57
CA PHE A 249 1.33 -20.96 1.68
C PHE A 249 0.39 -22.05 1.15
N ASN A 250 0.75 -23.31 1.39
CA ASN A 250 -0.08 -24.44 1.02
C ASN A 250 -1.13 -24.71 2.11
N ARG A 251 -2.38 -24.43 1.81
CA ARG A 251 -3.50 -24.57 2.77
C ARG A 251 -3.80 -26.01 3.15
N ASP A 252 -3.49 -26.97 2.27
CA ASP A 252 -3.73 -28.40 2.53
C ASP A 252 -2.72 -28.95 3.53
N THR A 253 -1.45 -28.55 3.41
CA THR A 253 -0.39 -28.97 4.33
C THR A 253 -0.24 -28.04 5.55
N GLY A 254 -0.81 -26.83 5.48
CA GLY A 254 -0.68 -25.80 6.51
C GLY A 254 0.75 -25.26 6.64
N LYS A 255 1.54 -25.27 5.56
CA LYS A 255 2.95 -24.87 5.56
C LYS A 255 3.29 -23.99 4.35
N SER A 256 4.32 -23.18 4.52
CA SER A 256 4.96 -22.50 3.41
C SER A 256 5.82 -23.48 2.60
N GLU A 257 5.59 -23.54 1.30
CA GLU A 257 6.27 -24.44 0.36
C GLU A 257 6.91 -23.66 -0.77
N ARG A 258 7.97 -24.22 -1.36
CA ARG A 258 8.62 -23.58 -2.50
C ARG A 258 7.83 -23.84 -3.78
N ALA A 259 7.51 -22.79 -4.51
CA ALA A 259 6.82 -22.91 -5.79
C ALA A 259 7.70 -23.63 -6.83
N THR A 260 7.11 -24.59 -7.53
CA THR A 260 7.78 -25.38 -8.58
C THR A 260 7.67 -24.74 -9.95
N SER A 261 6.68 -23.86 -10.13
CA SER A 261 6.40 -23.15 -11.39
C SER A 261 6.44 -21.64 -11.17
N GLN A 262 6.93 -20.89 -12.16
CA GLN A 262 7.23 -19.47 -12.02
C GLN A 262 5.97 -18.59 -11.80
N TYR A 263 4.85 -18.89 -12.47
CA TYR A 263 3.64 -18.08 -12.46
C TYR A 263 2.39 -18.83 -12.02
N GLU A 264 2.52 -20.04 -11.51
CA GLU A 264 1.42 -20.80 -10.91
C GLU A 264 0.92 -20.11 -9.64
N TYR A 265 1.86 -19.73 -8.78
CA TYR A 265 1.66 -18.80 -7.69
C TYR A 265 2.43 -17.52 -8.03
N PRO A 266 1.80 -16.53 -8.69
CA PRO A 266 2.50 -15.33 -9.13
C PRO A 266 2.78 -14.39 -7.95
N GLN A 267 3.86 -13.61 -8.01
CA GLN A 267 3.99 -12.49 -7.08
C GLN A 267 2.90 -11.46 -7.41
N GLY A 268 1.92 -11.30 -6.51
CA GLY A 268 0.77 -10.40 -6.66
C GLY A 268 0.86 -9.14 -5.78
N SER A 269 1.76 -9.13 -4.79
CA SER A 269 1.92 -8.01 -3.86
C SER A 269 2.96 -7.00 -4.35
N ALA A 270 2.69 -5.71 -4.17
CA ALA A 270 3.63 -4.64 -4.53
C ALA A 270 4.48 -4.16 -3.37
N CYS A 271 3.96 -4.26 -2.14
CA CYS A 271 4.55 -3.68 -0.95
C CYS A 271 4.92 -4.75 0.05
N PHE A 272 6.15 -4.67 0.56
CA PHE A 272 6.70 -5.61 1.53
C PHE A 272 7.38 -4.87 2.67
N ILE A 273 7.35 -5.47 3.85
CA ILE A 273 8.15 -5.06 5.01
C ILE A 273 8.95 -6.28 5.44
N GLN A 274 10.24 -6.13 5.68
CA GLN A 274 11.13 -7.23 6.05
C GLN A 274 11.95 -6.86 7.27
N SER A 275 12.18 -7.83 8.16
CA SER A 275 13.14 -7.70 9.26
C SER A 275 14.57 -7.97 8.82
N VAL A 276 15.50 -7.53 9.63
CA VAL A 276 16.91 -7.92 9.57
C VAL A 276 17.49 -8.05 10.98
N ASP A 277 18.16 -9.15 11.24
CA ASP A 277 18.90 -9.38 12.47
C ASP A 277 20.38 -9.03 12.31
N ASP A 278 21.05 -8.71 13.43
CA ASP A 278 22.45 -8.29 13.47
C ASP A 278 23.43 -9.46 13.30
N THR A 279 23.21 -10.27 12.24
CA THR A 279 24.07 -11.37 11.80
C THR A 279 24.40 -11.22 10.32
N MET A 280 25.57 -11.68 9.89
CA MET A 280 25.96 -11.58 8.48
C MET A 280 25.03 -12.40 7.57
N GLU A 281 24.60 -13.55 8.05
CA GLU A 281 23.67 -14.44 7.36
C GLU A 281 22.36 -13.73 7.07
N ASP A 282 21.80 -13.03 8.08
CA ASP A 282 20.50 -12.37 7.92
C ASP A 282 20.59 -11.08 7.11
N ILE A 283 21.66 -10.32 7.28
CA ILE A 283 21.97 -9.14 6.45
C ILE A 283 22.01 -9.52 4.97
N MET A 284 22.66 -10.64 4.61
CA MET A 284 22.76 -11.12 3.24
C MET A 284 21.47 -11.81 2.77
N ARG A 285 20.72 -12.46 3.67
CA ARG A 285 19.38 -12.98 3.39
C ARG A 285 18.46 -11.84 2.93
N LEU A 286 18.48 -10.70 3.63
CA LEU A 286 17.70 -9.52 3.27
C LEU A 286 18.05 -9.05 1.85
N ALA A 287 19.34 -8.91 1.53
CA ALA A 287 19.79 -8.50 0.18
C ALA A 287 19.29 -9.46 -0.92
N THR A 288 19.33 -10.77 -0.67
CA THR A 288 18.84 -11.78 -1.60
C THR A 288 17.32 -11.71 -1.78
N SER A 289 16.59 -11.58 -0.68
CA SER A 289 15.12 -11.44 -0.69
C SER A 289 14.68 -10.19 -1.46
N GLU A 290 15.36 -9.07 -1.26
CA GLU A 290 15.11 -7.82 -1.99
C GLU A 290 15.36 -7.98 -3.49
N ALA A 291 16.44 -8.64 -3.90
CA ALA A 291 16.70 -8.91 -5.31
C ALA A 291 15.55 -9.70 -5.95
N MET A 292 14.99 -10.68 -5.26
CA MET A 292 13.83 -11.44 -5.74
C MET A 292 12.57 -10.57 -5.84
N LEU A 293 12.32 -9.69 -4.86
CA LEU A 293 11.19 -8.76 -4.91
C LEU A 293 11.30 -7.80 -6.10
N PHE A 294 12.47 -7.21 -6.29
CA PHE A 294 12.72 -6.27 -7.40
C PHE A 294 12.57 -6.94 -8.76
N LYS A 295 13.05 -8.18 -8.92
CA LYS A 295 12.87 -8.97 -10.15
C LYS A 295 11.41 -9.05 -10.61
N TYR A 296 10.46 -9.18 -9.69
CA TYR A 296 9.04 -9.31 -9.99
C TYR A 296 8.25 -8.00 -9.89
N GLY A 297 8.92 -6.87 -9.65
CA GLY A 297 8.32 -5.53 -9.73
C GLY A 297 7.74 -4.98 -8.44
N SER A 298 8.14 -5.54 -7.30
CA SER A 298 7.69 -5.08 -5.98
C SER A 298 8.72 -4.17 -5.30
N GLY A 299 8.26 -3.44 -4.27
CA GLY A 299 9.08 -2.64 -3.39
C GLY A 299 9.07 -3.18 -1.96
N THR A 300 10.09 -2.84 -1.19
CA THR A 300 10.25 -3.32 0.19
C THR A 300 10.73 -2.23 1.13
N GLY A 301 10.56 -2.42 2.44
CA GLY A 301 11.18 -1.60 3.46
C GLY A 301 11.68 -2.41 4.64
N SER A 302 12.71 -1.90 5.30
CA SER A 302 13.35 -2.55 6.45
C SER A 302 13.78 -1.54 7.50
N ASP A 303 13.64 -1.89 8.78
CA ASP A 303 14.23 -1.15 9.90
C ASP A 303 15.66 -1.64 10.16
N LEU A 304 16.62 -0.76 10.01
CA LEU A 304 18.02 -1.08 10.23
C LEU A 304 18.48 -0.84 11.68
N SER A 305 17.56 -0.49 12.56
CA SER A 305 17.88 -0.17 13.96
C SER A 305 18.28 -1.39 14.81
N SER A 306 18.06 -2.60 14.30
CA SER A 306 18.57 -3.84 14.87
C SER A 306 20.08 -4.02 14.67
N LEU A 307 20.65 -3.41 13.62
CA LEU A 307 22.06 -3.52 13.30
C LEU A 307 22.92 -2.68 14.26
N ARG A 308 23.94 -3.30 14.84
CA ARG A 308 24.84 -2.60 15.76
C ARG A 308 25.55 -1.41 15.12
N SER A 309 25.73 -0.37 15.91
CA SER A 309 26.37 0.88 15.51
C SER A 309 27.88 0.73 15.32
N THR A 310 28.46 1.61 14.46
CA THR A 310 29.93 1.82 14.35
C THR A 310 30.60 2.22 15.69
N ARG A 311 29.82 2.65 16.69
CA ARG A 311 30.27 3.04 18.03
C ARG A 311 30.33 1.88 19.03
N GLU A 312 29.91 0.70 18.60
CA GLU A 312 29.95 -0.53 19.41
C GLU A 312 31.23 -1.33 19.11
N LYS A 313 31.44 -2.44 19.79
CA LYS A 313 32.60 -3.33 19.60
C LYS A 313 32.16 -4.69 19.11
N LEU A 314 32.94 -5.28 18.23
CA LEU A 314 32.83 -6.69 17.88
C LEU A 314 33.38 -7.57 19.01
N SER A 315 32.93 -8.82 19.09
CA SER A 315 33.42 -9.80 20.07
C SER A 315 34.94 -9.99 19.99
N GLY A 316 35.53 -9.88 18.79
CA GLY A 316 36.96 -9.95 18.54
C GLY A 316 37.73 -8.63 18.72
N GLY A 317 37.09 -7.57 19.26
CA GLY A 317 37.75 -6.27 19.55
C GLY A 317 37.78 -5.28 18.39
N GLY A 318 37.29 -5.63 17.19
CA GLY A 318 37.18 -4.71 16.04
C GLY A 318 35.96 -3.78 16.13
N LYS A 319 35.86 -2.85 15.15
CA LYS A 319 34.72 -1.94 14.98
C LYS A 319 33.72 -2.56 14.00
N PRO A 320 32.39 -2.51 14.27
CA PRO A 320 31.36 -2.88 13.32
C PRO A 320 31.32 -1.93 12.14
N SER A 321 30.83 -2.42 11.00
CA SER A 321 30.63 -1.60 9.79
C SER A 321 29.46 -0.62 9.91
N GLY A 322 28.49 -0.92 10.78
CA GLY A 322 27.28 -0.13 11.00
C GLY A 322 26.25 -0.22 9.87
N PRO A 323 25.01 0.24 10.11
CA PRO A 323 23.90 0.12 9.16
C PRO A 323 24.15 0.81 7.82
N LEU A 324 24.83 1.97 7.80
CA LEU A 324 25.10 2.72 6.57
C LEU A 324 26.04 1.99 5.60
N SER A 325 26.90 1.11 6.09
CA SER A 325 27.77 0.31 5.22
C SER A 325 26.97 -0.78 4.49
N PHE A 326 26.03 -1.42 5.17
CA PHE A 326 25.14 -2.41 4.56
C PHE A 326 24.08 -1.77 3.66
N LEU A 327 23.66 -0.55 3.98
CA LEU A 327 22.80 0.26 3.13
C LEU A 327 23.35 0.38 1.70
N LYS A 328 24.67 0.53 1.53
CA LYS A 328 25.31 0.55 0.20
C LYS A 328 25.15 -0.75 -0.57
N VAL A 329 25.12 -1.90 0.10
CA VAL A 329 24.88 -3.20 -0.55
C VAL A 329 23.45 -3.24 -1.08
N TYR A 330 22.50 -2.83 -0.26
CA TYR A 330 21.07 -2.81 -0.61
C TYR A 330 20.77 -1.82 -1.74
N ASP A 331 21.36 -0.62 -1.71
CA ASP A 331 21.27 0.37 -2.79
C ASP A 331 21.77 -0.20 -4.13
N GLN A 332 22.91 -0.91 -4.12
CA GLN A 332 23.44 -1.51 -5.35
C GLN A 332 22.61 -2.69 -5.85
N VAL A 333 22.02 -3.50 -4.96
CA VAL A 333 21.05 -4.52 -5.36
C VAL A 333 19.86 -3.85 -6.07
N ALA A 334 19.33 -2.77 -5.51
CA ALA A 334 18.22 -2.02 -6.10
C ALA A 334 18.60 -1.34 -7.43
N ASN A 335 19.85 -0.91 -7.59
CA ASN A 335 20.36 -0.31 -8.82
C ASN A 335 20.48 -1.33 -9.97
N VAL A 336 20.95 -2.53 -9.66
CA VAL A 336 21.28 -3.56 -10.67
C VAL A 336 20.09 -4.40 -11.06
N VAL A 337 19.23 -4.78 -10.12
CA VAL A 337 18.09 -5.68 -10.36
C VAL A 337 16.90 -4.91 -10.92
N LYS A 338 16.65 -5.06 -12.22
CA LYS A 338 15.51 -4.44 -12.91
C LYS A 338 14.37 -5.44 -13.10
N SER A 339 13.15 -4.98 -12.89
CA SER A 339 11.92 -5.77 -12.96
C SER A 339 11.72 -6.37 -14.35
N GLY A 340 11.89 -7.71 -14.47
CA GLY A 340 11.58 -8.49 -15.68
C GLY A 340 12.18 -7.94 -16.98
N GLY A 341 13.34 -7.29 -16.95
CA GLY A 341 13.91 -6.58 -18.09
C GLY A 341 13.14 -5.30 -18.47
N LYS A 342 12.11 -4.92 -17.70
CA LYS A 342 11.32 -3.70 -17.90
C LYS A 342 11.93 -2.53 -17.13
N THR A 343 11.56 -1.31 -17.50
CA THR A 343 12.18 -0.07 -17.01
C THR A 343 11.71 0.38 -15.62
N ARG A 344 11.04 -0.46 -14.83
CA ARG A 344 10.66 -0.12 -13.46
C ARG A 344 11.88 -0.24 -12.56
N ARG A 345 12.26 0.87 -11.92
CA ARG A 345 13.29 0.87 -10.89
C ARG A 345 12.79 0.14 -9.65
N ALA A 346 13.72 -0.49 -8.95
CA ALA A 346 13.50 -0.97 -7.61
C ALA A 346 13.14 0.20 -6.69
N ALA A 347 12.35 -0.07 -5.66
CA ALA A 347 12.00 0.90 -4.64
C ALA A 347 12.21 0.27 -3.26
N LYS A 348 12.95 0.97 -2.40
CA LYS A 348 13.25 0.52 -1.06
C LYS A 348 13.08 1.66 -0.06
N MET A 349 12.56 1.34 1.14
CA MET A 349 12.58 2.16 2.34
C MET A 349 13.58 1.60 3.33
N ASN A 350 14.41 2.44 3.90
CA ASN A 350 15.20 2.10 5.08
C ASN A 350 14.85 3.06 6.20
N THR A 351 14.49 2.50 7.35
CA THR A 351 14.20 3.29 8.54
C THR A 351 15.31 3.13 9.57
N LEU A 352 15.55 4.19 10.34
CA LEU A 352 16.40 4.17 11.51
C LEU A 352 15.72 4.92 12.65
N LYS A 353 15.71 4.35 13.85
CA LYS A 353 15.08 4.96 15.01
C LYS A 353 15.94 6.09 15.58
N ASP A 354 15.29 7.11 16.13
CA ASP A 354 15.88 8.33 16.69
C ASP A 354 16.93 8.11 17.79
N TRP A 355 16.88 6.97 18.44
CA TRP A 355 17.84 6.60 19.49
C TRP A 355 19.08 5.85 18.99
N HIS A 356 19.15 5.46 17.69
CA HIS A 356 20.29 4.70 17.18
C HIS A 356 21.57 5.54 17.20
N PRO A 357 22.76 5.01 17.59
CA PRO A 357 23.97 5.84 17.68
C PRO A 357 24.44 6.42 16.35
N ASP A 358 24.16 5.76 15.20
CA ASP A 358 24.54 6.25 13.86
C ASP A 358 23.43 7.14 13.23
N ILE A 359 22.48 7.64 14.00
CA ILE A 359 21.32 8.41 13.50
C ILE A 359 21.75 9.70 12.76
N GLU A 360 22.77 10.38 13.24
CA GLU A 360 23.21 11.65 12.64
C GLU A 360 23.84 11.42 11.26
N GLU A 361 24.65 10.38 11.12
CA GLU A 361 25.23 9.96 9.83
C GLU A 361 24.14 9.50 8.86
N PHE A 362 23.11 8.83 9.35
CA PHE A 362 21.97 8.41 8.55
C PHE A 362 21.17 9.61 8.01
N ILE A 363 20.91 10.61 8.86
CA ILE A 363 20.26 11.87 8.46
C ILE A 363 21.04 12.58 7.37
N ASP A 364 22.35 12.64 7.50
CA ASP A 364 23.26 13.35 6.57
C ASP A 364 23.57 12.55 5.29
N ALA A 365 23.20 11.26 5.20
CA ALA A 365 23.71 10.35 4.18
C ALA A 365 23.44 10.85 2.74
N LYS A 366 22.17 11.04 2.38
CA LYS A 366 21.80 11.50 1.03
C LYS A 366 22.23 12.93 0.74
N GLN A 367 22.14 13.82 1.72
CA GLN A 367 22.60 15.20 1.56
C GLN A 367 24.09 15.28 1.18
N LYS A 368 24.91 14.38 1.73
CA LYS A 368 26.34 14.31 1.36
C LYS A 368 26.54 13.81 -0.07
N GLU A 369 25.73 12.86 -0.52
CA GLU A 369 25.78 12.34 -1.89
C GLU A 369 25.25 13.36 -2.90
N GLU A 370 24.22 14.11 -2.57
CA GLU A 370 23.67 15.19 -3.39
C GLU A 370 24.73 16.28 -3.66
N LYS A 371 25.51 16.67 -2.64
CA LYS A 371 26.64 17.60 -2.81
C LYS A 371 27.70 17.07 -3.76
N LYS A 372 27.96 15.75 -3.77
CA LYS A 372 28.88 15.12 -4.74
C LYS A 372 28.32 15.19 -6.16
N ALA A 373 27.03 14.86 -6.34
CA ALA A 373 26.37 14.95 -7.64
C ALA A 373 26.44 16.37 -8.20
N TRP A 374 26.17 17.40 -7.39
CA TRP A 374 26.33 18.80 -7.81
C TRP A 374 27.74 19.15 -8.22
N ALA A 375 28.75 18.68 -7.49
CA ALA A 375 30.15 18.90 -7.86
C ALA A 375 30.49 18.23 -9.21
N LEU A 376 29.99 17.04 -9.48
CA LEU A 376 30.17 16.35 -10.76
C LEU A 376 29.49 17.11 -11.91
N ILE A 377 28.24 17.59 -11.70
CA ILE A 377 27.52 18.41 -12.69
C ILE A 377 28.30 19.68 -13.02
N GLN A 378 28.87 20.35 -12.02
CA GLN A 378 29.70 21.53 -12.23
C GLN A 378 30.98 21.21 -13.04
N GLN A 379 31.45 19.97 -13.04
CA GLN A 379 32.55 19.50 -13.86
C GLN A 379 32.13 19.00 -15.26
N GLY A 380 30.84 19.12 -15.60
CA GLY A 380 30.33 18.79 -16.93
C GLY A 380 29.76 17.36 -17.07
N TYR A 381 29.64 16.60 -15.99
CA TYR A 381 28.93 15.30 -16.02
C TYR A 381 27.44 15.51 -16.23
N ASP A 382 26.79 14.54 -16.90
CA ASP A 382 25.36 14.60 -17.16
C ASP A 382 24.54 14.60 -15.84
N GLY A 383 23.84 15.70 -15.60
CA GLY A 383 22.97 15.91 -14.43
C GLY A 383 21.53 15.44 -14.63
N SER A 384 21.21 14.78 -15.73
CA SER A 384 19.89 14.17 -15.90
C SER A 384 19.66 13.04 -14.88
N TYR A 385 18.40 12.67 -14.66
CA TYR A 385 18.02 11.65 -13.67
C TYR A 385 18.70 10.28 -13.88
N ASN A 386 19.06 9.94 -15.11
CA ASN A 386 19.79 8.72 -15.46
C ASN A 386 21.25 9.03 -15.83
N GLY A 387 21.71 10.26 -15.66
CA GLY A 387 23.03 10.72 -16.05
C GLY A 387 24.14 10.23 -15.11
N ASP A 388 25.39 10.38 -15.55
CA ASP A 388 26.57 9.87 -14.85
C ASP A 388 26.77 10.52 -13.48
N ALA A 389 26.35 11.78 -13.29
CA ALA A 389 26.47 12.46 -12.01
C ALA A 389 25.70 11.72 -10.90
N TYR A 390 24.41 11.42 -11.14
CA TYR A 390 23.58 10.68 -10.20
C TYR A 390 23.85 9.18 -10.21
N GLY A 391 24.29 8.61 -11.33
CA GLY A 391 24.68 7.21 -11.44
C GLY A 391 25.91 6.82 -10.63
N SER A 392 26.78 7.80 -10.28
CA SER A 392 28.04 7.56 -9.55
C SER A 392 27.97 7.80 -8.04
N VAL A 393 26.87 8.35 -7.51
CA VAL A 393 26.69 8.58 -6.07
C VAL A 393 25.80 7.52 -5.44
N MET A 394 25.91 7.34 -4.12
CA MET A 394 25.22 6.29 -3.37
C MET A 394 23.79 6.69 -2.98
N TYR A 395 22.99 5.71 -2.58
CA TYR A 395 21.65 5.86 -1.99
C TYR A 395 20.59 6.46 -2.92
N GLN A 396 20.75 6.28 -4.26
CA GLN A 396 19.81 6.83 -5.24
C GLN A 396 18.58 5.94 -5.47
N ASN A 397 18.63 4.67 -5.07
CA ASN A 397 17.57 3.69 -5.32
C ASN A 397 16.76 3.34 -4.07
N GLU A 398 16.91 4.13 -3.01
CA GLU A 398 16.25 3.90 -1.73
C GLU A 398 15.80 5.21 -1.08
N ASN A 399 14.71 5.12 -0.31
CA ASN A 399 14.18 6.19 0.53
C ASN A 399 14.69 5.98 1.96
N LEU A 400 15.08 7.04 2.63
CA LEU A 400 15.50 7.03 4.03
C LEU A 400 14.45 7.73 4.89
N SER A 401 14.07 7.15 6.04
CA SER A 401 13.17 7.80 7.00
C SER A 401 13.64 7.59 8.43
N VAL A 402 13.57 8.66 9.21
CA VAL A 402 13.82 8.59 10.66
C VAL A 402 12.52 8.23 11.38
N ARG A 403 12.56 7.17 12.20
CA ARG A 403 11.46 6.80 13.11
C ARG A 403 11.61 7.58 14.40
N VAL A 404 10.73 8.58 14.61
CA VAL A 404 10.78 9.47 15.77
C VAL A 404 9.73 9.11 16.81
N SER A 405 10.14 9.08 18.07
CA SER A 405 9.26 8.89 19.22
C SER A 405 8.63 10.20 19.69
N ASP A 406 7.51 10.11 20.42
CA ASP A 406 6.93 11.29 21.10
C ASP A 406 7.93 11.89 22.11
N GLU A 407 8.77 11.06 22.76
CA GLU A 407 9.82 11.50 23.69
C GLU A 407 10.86 12.37 22.97
N PHE A 408 11.33 11.94 21.79
CA PHE A 408 12.26 12.73 20.97
C PHE A 408 11.61 14.05 20.51
N MET A 409 10.38 14.00 20.02
CA MET A 409 9.68 15.19 19.54
C MET A 409 9.48 16.21 20.67
N ASN A 410 9.08 15.77 21.86
CA ASN A 410 8.96 16.65 23.03
C ASN A 410 10.33 17.20 23.46
N ALA A 411 11.38 16.38 23.45
CA ALA A 411 12.74 16.86 23.75
C ALA A 411 13.19 17.95 22.76
N ALA A 412 12.89 17.78 21.46
CA ALA A 412 13.23 18.77 20.45
C ALA A 412 12.44 20.07 20.60
N LEU A 413 11.13 20.00 20.92
CA LEU A 413 10.29 21.17 21.15
C LEU A 413 10.75 21.96 22.39
N GLU A 414 11.11 21.27 23.46
CA GLU A 414 11.55 21.86 24.73
C GLU A 414 13.05 22.25 24.75
N GLY A 415 13.83 21.86 23.72
CA GLY A 415 15.27 22.13 23.65
C GLY A 415 16.07 21.30 24.65
N ARG A 416 15.62 20.06 24.90
CA ARG A 416 16.30 19.13 25.81
C ARG A 416 17.34 18.26 25.11
N GLU A 417 18.18 17.64 25.92
CA GLU A 417 19.14 16.64 25.48
C GLU A 417 18.42 15.36 25.01
N TRP A 418 19.03 14.70 24.03
CA TRP A 418 18.64 13.38 23.54
C TRP A 418 19.82 12.40 23.66
N TRP A 419 19.56 11.24 24.22
CA TRP A 419 20.59 10.21 24.35
C TRP A 419 20.36 9.09 23.36
N THR A 420 21.35 8.84 22.49
CA THR A 420 21.39 7.62 21.69
C THR A 420 21.68 6.42 22.59
N LYS A 421 21.29 5.22 22.13
CA LYS A 421 21.38 3.97 22.89
C LYS A 421 22.10 2.90 22.09
N ARG A 422 23.01 2.17 22.71
CA ARG A 422 23.66 1.02 22.09
C ARG A 422 22.63 -0.04 21.75
N VAL A 423 22.74 -0.63 20.56
CA VAL A 423 21.77 -1.63 20.08
C VAL A 423 21.80 -2.89 20.94
N ARG A 424 22.99 -3.36 21.31
CA ARG A 424 23.16 -4.63 22.02
C ARG A 424 22.67 -4.66 23.46
N ASN A 425 22.74 -3.57 24.18
CA ASN A 425 22.47 -3.55 25.63
C ASN A 425 21.56 -2.40 26.09
N GLY A 426 21.15 -1.50 25.18
CA GLY A 426 20.29 -0.37 25.49
C GLY A 426 20.94 0.75 26.31
N GLU A 427 22.24 0.65 26.63
CA GLU A 427 22.96 1.70 27.38
C GLU A 427 23.06 3.00 26.60
N ARG A 428 23.07 4.11 27.33
CA ARG A 428 23.32 5.44 26.73
C ARG A 428 24.68 5.46 26.04
N CYS A 429 24.71 5.99 24.82
CA CYS A 429 25.92 6.06 24.00
C CYS A 429 26.44 7.49 23.86
N GLU A 430 25.74 8.33 23.15
CA GLU A 430 26.14 9.72 22.89
C GLU A 430 24.99 10.68 23.26
N ARG A 431 25.40 11.85 23.77
CA ARG A 431 24.48 12.94 24.06
C ARG A 431 24.39 13.86 22.84
N LYS A 432 23.17 14.14 22.41
CA LYS A 432 22.86 15.03 21.28
C LYS A 432 21.91 16.13 21.75
N ASP A 433 21.86 17.22 21.03
CA ASP A 433 20.80 18.22 21.14
C ASP A 433 19.62 17.81 20.24
N ALA A 434 18.44 17.55 20.84
CA ALA A 434 17.28 17.05 20.12
C ALA A 434 16.77 18.04 19.04
N ARG A 435 16.82 19.34 19.33
CA ARG A 435 16.40 20.38 18.38
C ARG A 435 17.34 20.48 17.19
N THR A 436 18.62 20.32 17.42
CA THR A 436 19.64 20.28 16.36
C THR A 436 19.45 19.07 15.44
N LEU A 437 19.17 17.88 16.00
CA LEU A 437 18.87 16.70 15.20
C LEU A 437 17.59 16.89 14.35
N LEU A 438 16.51 17.43 14.94
CA LEU A 438 15.29 17.73 14.19
C LEU A 438 15.52 18.75 13.07
N ARG A 439 16.36 19.78 13.32
CA ARG A 439 16.74 20.74 12.31
C ARG A 439 17.51 20.08 11.16
N LYS A 440 18.45 19.17 11.44
CA LYS A 440 19.19 18.42 10.41
C LYS A 440 18.27 17.57 9.54
N ILE A 441 17.26 16.89 10.14
CA ILE A 441 16.24 16.18 9.38
C ILE A 441 15.53 17.12 8.41
N ALA A 442 15.04 18.27 8.90
CA ALA A 442 14.34 19.25 8.07
C ALA A 442 15.21 19.85 6.95
N GLU A 443 16.48 20.10 7.24
CA GLU A 443 17.46 20.62 6.26
C GLU A 443 17.75 19.57 5.17
N GLY A 444 17.96 18.30 5.53
CA GLY A 444 18.16 17.22 4.59
C GLY A 444 16.94 17.04 3.68
N THR A 445 15.75 16.96 4.27
CA THR A 445 14.48 16.87 3.53
C THR A 445 14.29 18.05 2.55
N HIS A 446 14.66 19.26 2.97
CA HIS A 446 14.59 20.45 2.10
C HIS A 446 15.54 20.38 0.92
N ILE A 447 16.76 19.81 1.11
CA ILE A 447 17.81 19.77 0.09
C ILE A 447 17.56 18.68 -0.95
N CYS A 448 17.22 17.47 -0.52
CA CYS A 448 17.17 16.29 -1.40
C CYS A 448 15.93 15.38 -1.21
N GLY A 449 14.93 15.81 -0.43
CA GLY A 449 13.72 15.02 -0.18
C GLY A 449 13.85 13.96 0.91
N ASP A 450 15.07 13.68 1.37
CA ASP A 450 15.40 12.69 2.41
C ASP A 450 16.24 13.31 3.56
N PRO A 451 16.11 12.79 4.79
CA PRO A 451 15.24 11.70 5.17
C PRO A 451 13.77 12.15 5.34
N GLY A 452 12.83 11.22 5.13
CA GLY A 452 11.46 11.36 5.61
C GLY A 452 11.40 11.23 7.14
N MET A 453 10.23 11.49 7.72
CA MET A 453 10.01 11.36 9.17
C MET A 453 8.73 10.55 9.43
N GLN A 454 8.85 9.52 10.26
CA GLN A 454 7.74 8.63 10.64
C GLN A 454 7.56 8.66 12.17
N PHE A 455 6.33 8.89 12.63
CA PHE A 455 6.01 9.07 14.04
C PHE A 455 5.74 7.73 14.73
N ASP A 456 6.79 7.10 15.24
CA ASP A 456 6.79 5.73 15.77
C ASP A 456 5.71 5.48 16.82
N THR A 457 5.60 6.37 17.82
CA THR A 457 4.62 6.24 18.91
C THR A 457 3.19 6.29 18.36
N THR A 458 2.90 7.23 17.46
CA THR A 458 1.58 7.39 16.84
C THR A 458 1.23 6.19 15.97
N ILE A 459 2.16 5.73 15.12
CA ILE A 459 1.98 4.55 14.26
C ILE A 459 1.63 3.34 15.13
N HIS A 460 2.42 3.07 16.17
CA HIS A 460 2.17 1.94 17.05
C HIS A 460 0.85 2.07 17.83
N LYS A 461 0.41 3.28 18.15
CA LYS A 461 -0.88 3.56 18.80
C LYS A 461 -2.08 3.11 17.96
N TRP A 462 -1.98 3.22 16.64
CA TRP A 462 -3.00 2.83 15.69
C TRP A 462 -2.86 1.40 15.14
N HIS A 463 -1.83 0.68 15.55
CA HIS A 463 -1.59 -0.70 15.12
C HIS A 463 -2.73 -1.63 15.54
N THR A 464 -3.29 -2.37 14.59
CA THR A 464 -4.42 -3.27 14.80
C THR A 464 -4.03 -4.64 15.35
N CYS A 465 -2.76 -5.04 15.21
CA CYS A 465 -2.23 -6.33 15.65
C CYS A 465 -1.17 -6.20 16.76
N LYS A 466 -1.38 -5.30 17.73
CA LYS A 466 -0.44 -5.00 18.84
C LYS A 466 -0.04 -6.21 19.69
N GLY A 467 -0.89 -7.23 19.73
CA GLY A 467 -0.62 -8.45 20.50
C GLY A 467 0.40 -9.36 19.85
N THR A 468 0.74 -9.14 18.59
CA THR A 468 1.71 -9.96 17.85
C THR A 468 3.11 -9.36 17.96
N ASP A 469 3.32 -8.14 17.41
CA ASP A 469 4.61 -7.46 17.46
C ASP A 469 4.45 -5.95 17.16
N ARG A 470 5.57 -5.22 17.10
CA ARG A 470 5.65 -3.82 16.72
C ARG A 470 5.68 -3.63 15.20
N GLN A 471 5.27 -2.45 14.77
CA GLN A 471 5.52 -1.96 13.42
C GLN A 471 6.86 -1.22 13.37
N ASN A 472 7.88 -1.81 12.75
CA ASN A 472 9.23 -1.25 12.76
C ASN A 472 9.57 -0.43 11.52
N SER A 473 9.03 -0.80 10.35
CA SER A 473 9.28 -0.13 9.07
C SER A 473 7.99 0.05 8.28
N THR A 474 8.14 0.50 7.04
CA THR A 474 7.05 0.66 6.07
C THR A 474 7.54 0.18 4.71
N ASN A 475 6.62 0.04 3.73
CA ASN A 475 6.99 -0.07 2.33
C ASN A 475 7.67 1.24 1.82
N PRO A 476 8.17 1.29 0.58
CA PRO A 476 8.93 2.44 0.06
C PRO A 476 8.20 3.78 0.10
N CYS A 477 6.88 3.79 -0.10
CA CYS A 477 6.08 5.02 -0.15
C CYS A 477 5.44 5.38 1.20
N SER A 478 5.66 4.58 2.25
CA SER A 478 5.19 4.79 3.63
C SER A 478 3.68 4.68 3.85
N GLU A 479 2.92 4.15 2.89
CA GLU A 479 1.47 3.92 3.06
C GLU A 479 1.15 2.59 3.73
N TYR A 480 2.02 1.59 3.64
CA TYR A 480 1.84 0.28 4.26
C TYR A 480 2.63 0.20 5.57
N LEU A 481 1.91 0.22 6.68
CA LEU A 481 2.46 0.15 8.05
C LEU A 481 1.88 -1.10 8.72
N PHE A 482 2.71 -2.12 8.86
CA PHE A 482 2.29 -3.37 9.46
C PHE A 482 3.50 -4.10 10.10
N LEU A 483 3.30 -5.38 10.43
CA LEU A 483 4.34 -6.25 11.00
C LEU A 483 5.47 -6.49 10.00
N ASP A 484 6.66 -6.78 10.53
CA ASP A 484 7.78 -7.23 9.72
C ASP A 484 7.48 -8.60 9.08
N ASN A 485 8.15 -8.89 7.97
CA ASN A 485 7.95 -10.10 7.17
C ASN A 485 6.50 -10.29 6.72
N THR A 486 5.91 -9.22 6.18
CA THR A 486 4.56 -9.20 5.62
C THR A 486 4.52 -8.55 4.24
N ALA A 487 3.43 -8.79 3.52
CA ALA A 487 3.19 -8.23 2.21
C ALA A 487 1.78 -7.68 2.09
N CYS A 488 1.60 -6.73 1.17
CA CYS A 488 0.32 -6.14 0.85
C CYS A 488 0.12 -6.09 -0.67
N ASN A 489 -0.96 -6.68 -1.17
CA ASN A 489 -1.38 -6.41 -2.53
C ASN A 489 -2.23 -5.14 -2.56
N LEU A 490 -2.15 -4.39 -3.66
CA LEU A 490 -2.75 -3.08 -3.77
C LEU A 490 -3.72 -2.98 -4.95
N ALA A 491 -4.75 -2.17 -4.75
CA ALA A 491 -5.60 -1.66 -5.82
C ALA A 491 -5.91 -0.18 -5.58
N SER A 492 -6.31 0.54 -6.63
CA SER A 492 -6.70 1.95 -6.53
C SER A 492 -7.92 2.24 -7.37
N LEU A 493 -8.86 3.01 -6.82
CA LEU A 493 -10.07 3.48 -7.49
C LEU A 493 -9.85 4.88 -8.07
N ASN A 494 -10.33 5.12 -9.28
CA ASN A 494 -10.25 6.42 -9.95
C ASN A 494 -11.44 7.28 -9.56
N LEU A 495 -11.25 8.21 -8.64
CA LEU A 495 -12.33 9.03 -8.07
C LEU A 495 -13.08 9.86 -9.11
N MET A 496 -12.43 10.31 -10.18
CA MET A 496 -13.08 11.08 -11.26
C MET A 496 -14.17 10.27 -11.99
N LYS A 497 -14.11 8.93 -11.95
CA LYS A 497 -15.10 8.05 -12.59
C LYS A 497 -16.37 7.85 -11.77
N PHE A 498 -16.40 8.36 -10.54
CA PHE A 498 -17.56 8.34 -9.65
C PHE A 498 -18.20 9.73 -9.49
N LYS A 499 -17.77 10.71 -10.28
CA LYS A 499 -18.46 12.00 -10.41
C LYS A 499 -19.45 11.92 -11.56
N ASN A 500 -20.74 12.08 -11.25
CA ASN A 500 -21.82 12.09 -12.22
C ASN A 500 -21.82 13.37 -13.09
N GLU A 501 -22.59 13.37 -14.16
CA GLU A 501 -22.73 14.52 -15.05
C GLU A 501 -23.37 15.75 -14.37
N ASP A 502 -24.25 15.54 -13.39
CA ASP A 502 -24.84 16.59 -12.55
C ASP A 502 -23.86 17.16 -11.50
N GLY A 503 -22.65 16.60 -11.44
CA GLY A 503 -21.60 16.98 -10.51
C GLY A 503 -21.63 16.26 -9.15
N ALA A 504 -22.63 15.45 -8.84
CA ALA A 504 -22.68 14.67 -7.61
C ALA A 504 -21.64 13.54 -7.61
N PHE A 505 -21.11 13.20 -6.43
CA PHE A 505 -20.29 12.01 -6.27
C PHE A 505 -21.18 10.80 -6.01
N ASP A 506 -21.06 9.77 -6.85
CA ASP A 506 -21.86 8.55 -6.77
C ASP A 506 -21.33 7.61 -5.68
N VAL A 507 -21.84 7.79 -4.48
CA VAL A 507 -21.41 7.06 -3.29
C VAL A 507 -21.72 5.57 -3.41
N GLU A 508 -22.89 5.19 -3.95
CA GLU A 508 -23.31 3.78 -3.99
C GLU A 508 -22.48 3.00 -5.02
N ARG A 509 -22.21 3.57 -6.20
CA ARG A 509 -21.29 2.95 -7.17
C ARG A 509 -19.87 2.88 -6.61
N PHE A 510 -19.41 3.91 -5.90
CA PHE A 510 -18.09 3.89 -5.26
C PHE A 510 -17.97 2.76 -4.22
N LYS A 511 -18.98 2.59 -3.37
CA LYS A 511 -19.05 1.50 -2.39
C LYS A 511 -19.08 0.11 -3.06
N ALA A 512 -19.87 -0.05 -4.12
CA ALA A 512 -19.90 -1.29 -4.90
C ALA A 512 -18.50 -1.64 -5.47
N ALA A 513 -17.78 -0.67 -6.03
CA ALA A 513 -16.41 -0.88 -6.51
C ALA A 513 -15.45 -1.28 -5.37
N VAL A 514 -15.56 -0.67 -4.18
CA VAL A 514 -14.77 -1.06 -2.99
C VAL A 514 -14.99 -2.53 -2.66
N ARG A 515 -16.25 -3.00 -2.59
CA ARG A 515 -16.58 -4.41 -2.29
C ARG A 515 -15.95 -5.39 -3.28
N ILE A 516 -16.03 -5.08 -4.57
CA ILE A 516 -15.45 -5.94 -5.64
C ILE A 516 -13.92 -6.01 -5.50
N TYR A 517 -13.24 -4.85 -5.34
CA TYR A 517 -11.77 -4.84 -5.25
C TYR A 517 -11.24 -5.47 -3.97
N ILE A 518 -11.87 -5.24 -2.81
CA ILE A 518 -11.49 -5.91 -1.55
C ILE A 518 -11.61 -7.43 -1.68
N THR A 519 -12.70 -7.93 -2.30
CA THR A 519 -12.86 -9.38 -2.52
C THR A 519 -11.80 -9.93 -3.48
N ALA A 520 -11.51 -9.22 -4.57
CA ALA A 520 -10.46 -9.62 -5.52
C ALA A 520 -9.08 -9.68 -4.85
N GLN A 521 -8.75 -8.68 -4.03
CA GLN A 521 -7.50 -8.62 -3.28
C GLN A 521 -7.40 -9.74 -2.23
N GLU A 522 -8.49 -10.07 -1.56
CA GLU A 522 -8.56 -11.16 -0.59
C GLU A 522 -8.28 -12.52 -1.25
N ILE A 523 -8.89 -12.79 -2.40
CA ILE A 523 -8.67 -14.03 -3.18
C ILE A 523 -7.20 -14.15 -3.59
N LEU A 524 -6.55 -13.05 -3.99
CA LEU A 524 -5.14 -13.03 -4.43
C LEU A 524 -4.15 -13.50 -3.35
N VAL A 525 -4.44 -13.35 -2.06
CA VAL A 525 -3.47 -13.58 -0.99
C VAL A 525 -2.90 -15.00 -0.99
N ASP A 526 -3.76 -16.01 -1.02
CA ASP A 526 -3.33 -17.42 -0.94
C ASP A 526 -2.90 -18.01 -2.29
N HIS A 527 -3.20 -17.31 -3.38
CA HIS A 527 -2.75 -17.68 -4.72
C HIS A 527 -1.49 -16.94 -5.19
N ALA A 528 -0.89 -16.15 -4.29
CA ALA A 528 0.35 -15.43 -4.54
C ALA A 528 1.57 -16.16 -3.96
N SER A 529 2.75 -15.83 -4.48
CA SER A 529 4.03 -16.25 -3.91
C SER A 529 4.83 -15.07 -3.36
N TYR A 530 5.75 -15.41 -2.48
CA TYR A 530 6.51 -14.49 -1.63
C TYR A 530 8.00 -14.89 -1.62
N PRO A 531 8.94 -13.97 -1.36
CA PRO A 531 10.38 -14.27 -1.46
C PRO A 531 10.90 -15.19 -0.37
N THR A 532 10.24 -15.22 0.80
CA THR A 532 10.64 -16.06 1.94
C THR A 532 9.45 -16.83 2.51
N PRO A 533 9.69 -17.97 3.17
CA PRO A 533 8.62 -18.76 3.80
C PRO A 533 7.88 -17.97 4.90
N GLU A 534 8.57 -17.11 5.65
CA GLU A 534 7.99 -16.31 6.73
C GLU A 534 6.99 -15.29 6.17
N ILE A 535 7.33 -14.65 5.04
CA ILE A 535 6.40 -13.70 4.40
C ILE A 535 5.19 -14.44 3.83
N ALA A 536 5.36 -15.64 3.27
CA ALA A 536 4.25 -16.44 2.79
C ALA A 536 3.30 -16.83 3.95
N GLU A 537 3.83 -17.27 5.07
CA GLU A 537 3.06 -17.62 6.26
C GLU A 537 2.33 -16.42 6.86
N ASN A 538 3.05 -15.31 7.11
CA ASN A 538 2.46 -14.10 7.67
C ASN A 538 1.41 -13.47 6.75
N SER A 539 1.60 -13.53 5.44
CA SER A 539 0.61 -13.04 4.48
C SER A 539 -0.68 -13.86 4.56
N HIS A 540 -0.59 -15.18 4.71
CA HIS A 540 -1.74 -16.04 4.94
C HIS A 540 -2.42 -15.75 6.29
N ILE A 541 -1.61 -15.59 7.37
CA ILE A 541 -2.12 -15.39 8.73
C ILE A 541 -2.86 -14.06 8.87
N PHE A 542 -2.34 -12.97 8.31
CA PHE A 542 -2.83 -11.61 8.52
C PHE A 542 -3.62 -11.02 7.35
N ARG A 543 -3.43 -11.51 6.13
CA ARG A 543 -4.19 -11.16 4.92
C ARG A 543 -4.32 -9.66 4.68
N THR A 544 -3.21 -8.95 4.71
CA THR A 544 -3.18 -7.48 4.57
C THR A 544 -3.48 -7.02 3.15
N LEU A 545 -4.46 -6.12 3.02
CA LEU A 545 -4.96 -5.58 1.77
C LEU A 545 -4.81 -4.07 1.76
N GLY A 546 -4.37 -3.50 0.63
CA GLY A 546 -4.25 -2.06 0.44
C GLY A 546 -5.19 -1.58 -0.66
N LEU A 547 -6.24 -0.85 -0.31
CA LEU A 547 -7.11 -0.19 -1.27
C LEU A 547 -6.97 1.32 -1.15
N GLY A 548 -6.55 1.96 -2.24
CA GLY A 548 -6.38 3.39 -2.33
C GLY A 548 -7.23 4.03 -3.42
N TYR A 549 -6.93 5.26 -3.73
CA TYR A 549 -7.59 5.98 -4.82
C TYR A 549 -6.60 6.86 -5.59
N ALA A 550 -6.97 7.22 -6.82
CA ALA A 550 -6.27 8.14 -7.68
C ALA A 550 -7.18 9.34 -8.02
N ASN A 551 -6.55 10.44 -8.45
CA ASN A 551 -7.24 11.64 -8.94
C ASN A 551 -8.01 12.44 -7.86
N LEU A 552 -7.66 12.32 -6.57
CA LEU A 552 -8.29 13.13 -5.52
C LEU A 552 -8.09 14.64 -5.77
N GLY A 553 -6.87 15.06 -6.09
CA GLY A 553 -6.61 16.46 -6.42
C GLY A 553 -7.41 16.95 -7.63
N SER A 554 -7.53 16.13 -8.68
CA SER A 554 -8.36 16.43 -9.85
C SER A 554 -9.84 16.57 -9.48
N LEU A 555 -10.33 15.69 -8.59
CA LEU A 555 -11.71 15.75 -8.11
C LEU A 555 -11.97 17.04 -7.31
N VAL A 556 -11.09 17.40 -6.38
CA VAL A 556 -11.16 18.62 -5.57
C VAL A 556 -11.20 19.85 -6.49
N MET A 557 -10.29 19.94 -7.46
CA MET A 557 -10.26 21.01 -8.45
C MET A 557 -11.51 21.05 -9.33
N SER A 558 -12.07 19.89 -9.69
CA SER A 558 -13.29 19.80 -10.51
C SER A 558 -14.54 20.34 -9.81
N TYR A 559 -14.50 20.46 -8.49
CA TYR A 559 -15.53 21.14 -7.67
C TYR A 559 -15.23 22.62 -7.43
N GLY A 560 -14.12 23.13 -7.95
CA GLY A 560 -13.70 24.52 -7.74
C GLY A 560 -13.12 24.78 -6.35
N TYR A 561 -12.76 23.75 -5.59
CA TYR A 561 -12.18 23.92 -4.26
C TYR A 561 -10.66 24.09 -4.33
N GLY A 562 -10.12 24.99 -3.49
CA GLY A 562 -8.69 25.07 -3.26
C GLY A 562 -8.18 23.81 -2.57
N TYR A 563 -6.95 23.39 -2.89
CA TYR A 563 -6.34 22.17 -2.34
C TYR A 563 -6.29 22.17 -0.79
N ASP A 564 -6.01 23.33 -0.20
CA ASP A 564 -5.94 23.55 1.25
C ASP A 564 -7.23 24.15 1.86
N SER A 565 -8.31 24.28 1.08
CA SER A 565 -9.58 24.79 1.56
C SER A 565 -10.24 23.86 2.58
N VAL A 566 -11.14 24.40 3.38
CA VAL A 566 -11.91 23.61 4.35
C VAL A 566 -12.81 22.60 3.62
N GLU A 567 -13.43 23.03 2.53
CA GLU A 567 -14.30 22.21 1.69
C GLU A 567 -13.52 21.07 1.02
N GLY A 568 -12.34 21.37 0.46
CA GLY A 568 -11.45 20.36 -0.13
C GLY A 568 -11.05 19.30 0.89
N ARG A 569 -10.60 19.70 2.09
CA ARG A 569 -10.26 18.76 3.17
C ARG A 569 -11.45 17.94 3.65
N ALA A 570 -12.64 18.56 3.77
CA ALA A 570 -13.86 17.85 4.16
C ALA A 570 -14.27 16.79 3.12
N LEU A 571 -14.19 17.12 1.84
CA LEU A 571 -14.43 16.16 0.74
C LEU A 571 -13.46 14.98 0.80
N CYS A 572 -12.16 15.24 0.95
CA CYS A 572 -11.12 14.21 1.08
C CYS A 572 -11.40 13.29 2.27
N GLY A 573 -11.72 13.87 3.43
CA GLY A 573 -12.06 13.13 4.64
C GLY A 573 -13.30 12.25 4.46
N ALA A 574 -14.36 12.77 3.84
CA ALA A 574 -15.59 12.03 3.58
C ALA A 574 -15.36 10.83 2.65
N ILE A 575 -14.66 11.02 1.52
CA ILE A 575 -14.36 9.94 0.55
C ILE A 575 -13.52 8.85 1.22
N THR A 576 -12.47 9.23 1.96
CA THR A 576 -11.61 8.28 2.64
C THR A 576 -12.36 7.50 3.72
N SER A 577 -13.23 8.17 4.47
CA SER A 577 -14.06 7.53 5.49
C SER A 577 -15.04 6.51 4.90
N ILE A 578 -15.69 6.84 3.77
CA ILE A 578 -16.58 5.92 3.05
C ILE A 578 -15.80 4.71 2.56
N MET A 579 -14.66 4.92 1.88
CA MET A 579 -13.85 3.83 1.36
C MET A 579 -13.36 2.89 2.47
N THR A 580 -12.83 3.46 3.54
CA THR A 580 -12.31 2.68 4.68
C THR A 580 -13.43 1.90 5.37
N GLY A 581 -14.57 2.56 5.64
CA GLY A 581 -15.72 1.91 6.28
C GLY A 581 -16.27 0.75 5.45
N GLU A 582 -16.45 0.96 4.15
CA GLU A 582 -16.94 -0.07 3.24
C GLU A 582 -15.96 -1.24 3.06
N ALA A 583 -14.64 -0.95 3.00
CA ALA A 583 -13.61 -1.97 2.93
C ALA A 583 -13.60 -2.88 4.16
N TYR A 584 -13.74 -2.31 5.36
CA TYR A 584 -13.85 -3.10 6.60
C TYR A 584 -15.18 -3.84 6.71
N GLU A 585 -16.29 -3.25 6.24
CA GLU A 585 -17.58 -3.93 6.17
C GLU A 585 -17.50 -5.16 5.25
N GLN A 586 -16.92 -5.02 4.06
CA GLN A 586 -16.72 -6.14 3.14
C GLN A 586 -15.78 -7.21 3.73
N SER A 587 -14.73 -6.82 4.44
CA SER A 587 -13.87 -7.76 5.16
C SER A 587 -14.64 -8.55 6.23
N ALA A 588 -15.57 -7.91 6.95
CA ALA A 588 -16.43 -8.58 7.91
C ALA A 588 -17.44 -9.53 7.23
N VAL A 589 -17.97 -9.16 6.06
CA VAL A 589 -18.84 -10.04 5.23
C VAL A 589 -18.05 -11.27 4.79
N ILE A 590 -16.83 -11.12 4.28
CA ILE A 590 -15.95 -12.23 3.92
C ILE A 590 -15.68 -13.12 5.14
N ALA A 591 -15.36 -12.53 6.30
CA ALA A 591 -15.11 -13.26 7.53
C ALA A 591 -16.33 -14.06 8.01
N ARG A 592 -17.56 -13.54 7.80
CA ARG A 592 -18.80 -14.24 8.11
C ARG A 592 -18.99 -15.49 7.22
N ASP A 593 -18.76 -15.37 5.93
CA ASP A 593 -19.13 -16.38 4.93
C ASP A 593 -17.98 -17.38 4.66
N ILE A 594 -16.74 -16.91 4.66
CA ILE A 594 -15.54 -17.72 4.43
C ILE A 594 -14.82 -18.07 5.74
N GLY A 595 -14.73 -17.13 6.66
CA GLY A 595 -14.07 -17.24 7.96
C GLY A 595 -13.12 -16.08 8.21
N PRO A 596 -12.88 -15.74 9.49
CA PRO A 596 -11.93 -14.70 9.84
C PRO A 596 -10.50 -15.17 9.53
N PHE A 597 -9.60 -14.22 9.25
CA PHE A 597 -8.17 -14.50 9.08
C PHE A 597 -7.57 -15.15 10.34
N ALA A 598 -6.53 -15.97 10.18
CA ALA A 598 -5.99 -16.79 11.27
C ALA A 598 -5.49 -15.94 12.46
N GLY A 599 -4.79 -14.82 12.20
CA GLY A 599 -4.27 -13.90 13.21
C GLY A 599 -5.32 -13.07 13.96
N TYR A 600 -6.59 -13.16 13.60
CA TYR A 600 -7.69 -12.40 14.24
C TYR A 600 -7.82 -12.69 15.74
N ARG A 601 -7.62 -13.93 16.16
CA ARG A 601 -7.76 -14.34 17.58
C ARG A 601 -6.70 -13.70 18.46
N ASP A 602 -5.47 -13.65 18.00
CA ASP A 602 -4.32 -13.09 18.74
C ASP A 602 -4.46 -11.56 18.85
N SER A 603 -4.88 -10.91 17.79
CA SER A 603 -5.20 -9.48 17.79
C SER A 603 -6.33 -9.13 18.74
N ARG A 604 -7.39 -9.96 18.83
CA ARG A 604 -8.51 -9.78 19.76
C ARG A 604 -8.12 -9.96 21.22
N ALA A 605 -7.24 -10.91 21.53
CA ALA A 605 -6.76 -11.17 22.89
C ALA A 605 -5.97 -9.98 23.47
N ALA A 606 -5.33 -9.18 22.63
CA ALA A 606 -4.59 -7.97 23.02
C ALA A 606 -5.48 -6.75 23.34
N GLY A 607 -6.80 -6.90 23.39
CA GLY A 607 -7.73 -5.80 23.68
C GLY A 607 -7.87 -4.78 22.56
N VAL A 608 -7.36 -5.10 21.38
CA VAL A 608 -7.58 -4.29 20.19
C VAL A 608 -8.98 -4.58 19.67
N ALA A 609 -9.87 -3.60 19.61
CA ALA A 609 -11.17 -3.74 19.00
C ALA A 609 -10.98 -3.88 17.48
N THR A 610 -10.86 -5.11 17.02
CA THR A 610 -11.10 -5.44 15.63
C THR A 610 -12.61 -5.37 15.36
N PRO A 611 -13.06 -5.00 14.17
CA PRO A 611 -14.48 -4.99 13.85
C PRO A 611 -15.11 -6.33 14.25
N LYS A 612 -16.20 -6.29 15.00
CA LYS A 612 -16.93 -7.51 15.32
C LYS A 612 -17.46 -8.09 14.00
N ALA A 613 -17.01 -9.29 13.67
CA ALA A 613 -17.61 -10.07 12.59
C ALA A 613 -19.08 -10.40 12.92
#